data_f782ff9e1007477421fe5bc4b3f6fc21
#
_entry.id   f782ff9e1007477421fe5bc4b3f6fc21
#
_cell.length_a   1.000
_cell.length_b   1.000
_cell.length_c   1.000
_cell.angle_alpha   90.00
_cell.angle_beta   90.00
_cell.angle_gamma   90.00
#
_symmetry.space_group_name_H-M   'P 1'
#
loop_
_entity.id
_entity.type
_entity.pdbx_description
1 polymer ?
#
loop_
_entity_poly.entity_id
_entity_poly.type
_entity_poly.pdbx_seq_one_letter_code
_entity_poly.pdbx_strand_id
1 'polypeptide(L)'
;FCLSRGLGDVYKRQIVGVIGPNGTGKTTLFRMIMGLETPTGGSFRVGPTVKLAYVDQQHKSIDPEKTVYEVISQNSEWIQLGNRQVPARAYVARFNFTGADQEKKCGVLSGGERNRLHLALALKEGGNVLLLDEPTNDIDVNTLRALEEGLENFAGCAVVISHDRWFLDRIATHILSFEGDSKVVFYQGSYSEFEEWKRAQGGDTTPHRVKYKKLME
;
A
#
# COMPACT_ATOMS: atom_id res chain seq x y z
N PHE A 1 5.67 -13.90 -2.91
CA PHE A 1 6.63 -13.09 -3.65
C PHE A 1 7.72 -12.41 -2.81
N CYS A 2 7.59 -12.29 -1.52
CA CYS A 2 8.75 -12.10 -0.64
C CYS A 2 9.44 -13.44 -0.49
N LEU A 3 10.14 -13.90 -1.51
CA LEU A 3 10.84 -15.15 -1.51
C LEU A 3 12.16 -14.99 -0.76
N SER A 4 12.18 -15.39 0.50
CA SER A 4 13.42 -15.82 1.11
C SER A 4 13.82 -17.15 0.47
N ARG A 5 14.60 -17.12 -0.59
CA ARG A 5 15.45 -18.26 -0.94
C ARG A 5 16.58 -18.27 0.08
N GLY A 6 16.48 -19.21 1.02
CA GLY A 6 17.48 -19.74 1.91
C GLY A 6 18.65 -18.83 2.29
N LEU A 7 18.74 -18.50 3.60
CA LEU A 7 19.94 -18.14 4.34
C LEU A 7 20.87 -17.10 3.68
N GLY A 8 20.64 -15.81 4.02
CA GLY A 8 21.72 -14.84 3.97
C GLY A 8 21.36 -13.44 3.51
N ASP A 9 20.60 -13.28 2.45
CA ASP A 9 20.21 -11.94 2.00
C ASP A 9 18.71 -11.72 2.21
N VAL A 10 18.38 -11.10 3.33
CA VAL A 10 17.11 -10.41 3.48
C VAL A 10 17.14 -9.31 2.44
N TYR A 11 16.42 -9.50 1.33
CA TYR A 11 16.14 -8.42 0.38
C TYR A 11 15.28 -7.40 1.12
N LYS A 12 15.93 -6.57 1.89
CA LYS A 12 15.34 -5.42 2.56
C LYS A 12 14.76 -4.54 1.47
N ARG A 13 13.45 -4.22 1.61
CA ARG A 13 12.79 -3.19 0.83
C ARG A 13 12.39 -3.56 -0.60
N GLN A 14 11.76 -4.70 -0.79
CA GLN A 14 11.04 -4.94 -2.03
C GLN A 14 9.68 -4.25 -1.97
N ILE A 15 9.44 -3.35 -2.92
CA ILE A 15 8.15 -2.70 -3.10
C ILE A 15 7.61 -3.14 -4.46
N VAL A 16 6.49 -3.87 -4.45
CA VAL A 16 5.82 -4.35 -5.66
C VAL A 16 4.67 -3.40 -5.99
N GLY A 17 4.81 -2.66 -7.07
CA GLY A 17 3.73 -1.85 -7.65
C GLY A 17 2.78 -2.74 -8.45
N VAL A 18 1.50 -2.76 -8.09
CA VAL A 18 0.46 -3.51 -8.80
C VAL A 18 -0.33 -2.55 -9.67
N ILE A 19 -0.30 -2.77 -10.97
CA ILE A 19 -0.93 -1.91 -11.98
C ILE A 19 -1.90 -2.70 -12.85
N GLY A 20 -2.76 -2.01 -13.56
CA GLY A 20 -3.69 -2.57 -14.53
C GLY A 20 -5.05 -1.88 -14.50
N PRO A 21 -5.91 -2.14 -15.50
CA PRO A 21 -7.25 -1.56 -15.59
C PRO A 21 -8.12 -1.89 -14.37
N ASN A 22 -9.16 -1.09 -14.14
CA ASN A 22 -10.14 -1.38 -13.10
C ASN A 22 -10.89 -2.67 -13.43
N GLY A 23 -11.22 -3.45 -12.39
CA GLY A 23 -11.93 -4.72 -12.54
C GLY A 23 -11.07 -5.91 -12.98
N THR A 24 -9.76 -5.77 -13.09
CA THR A 24 -8.85 -6.89 -13.44
C THR A 24 -8.49 -7.81 -12.27
N GLY A 25 -9.02 -7.54 -11.07
CA GLY A 25 -8.82 -8.42 -9.91
C GLY A 25 -7.69 -8.00 -8.95
N LYS A 26 -7.16 -6.78 -9.06
CA LYS A 26 -6.08 -6.29 -8.17
C LYS A 26 -6.46 -6.35 -6.69
N THR A 27 -7.59 -5.75 -6.32
CA THR A 27 -8.11 -5.79 -4.93
C THR A 27 -8.50 -7.22 -4.52
N THR A 28 -9.03 -8.02 -5.43
CA THR A 28 -9.31 -9.45 -5.20
C THR A 28 -8.04 -10.22 -4.83
N LEU A 29 -6.92 -9.94 -5.49
CA LEU A 29 -5.63 -10.51 -5.12
C LEU A 29 -5.28 -10.19 -3.65
N PHE A 30 -5.45 -8.94 -3.21
CA PHE A 30 -5.21 -8.57 -1.81
C PHE A 30 -6.12 -9.33 -0.85
N ARG A 31 -7.41 -9.43 -1.17
CA ARG A 31 -8.37 -10.18 -0.36
C ARG A 31 -8.01 -11.66 -0.25
N MET A 32 -7.51 -12.27 -1.33
CA MET A 32 -7.00 -13.63 -1.30
C MET A 32 -5.74 -13.78 -0.43
N ILE A 33 -4.78 -12.84 -0.54
CA ILE A 33 -3.55 -12.84 0.29
C ILE A 33 -3.92 -12.76 1.78
N MET A 34 -4.95 -11.99 2.12
CA MET A 34 -5.47 -11.87 3.49
C MET A 34 -6.31 -13.06 3.95
N GLY A 35 -6.63 -14.01 3.07
CA GLY A 35 -7.49 -15.14 3.38
C GLY A 35 -8.98 -14.79 3.47
N LEU A 36 -9.39 -13.61 2.96
CA LEU A 36 -10.79 -13.17 2.93
C LEU A 36 -11.56 -13.76 1.73
N GLU A 37 -10.86 -14.18 0.70
CA GLU A 37 -11.40 -14.86 -0.47
C GLU A 37 -10.55 -16.09 -0.81
N THR A 38 -11.20 -17.10 -1.36
CA THR A 38 -10.52 -18.31 -1.85
C THR A 38 -10.33 -18.25 -3.36
N PRO A 39 -9.15 -18.61 -3.90
CA PRO A 39 -8.96 -18.66 -5.34
C PRO A 39 -9.84 -19.76 -5.96
N THR A 40 -10.39 -19.51 -7.15
CA THR A 40 -11.15 -20.50 -7.94
C THR A 40 -10.26 -21.59 -8.52
N GLY A 41 -8.95 -21.35 -8.57
CA GLY A 41 -7.94 -22.30 -9.01
C GLY A 41 -6.56 -21.91 -8.50
N GLY A 42 -5.65 -22.88 -8.39
CA GLY A 42 -4.33 -22.66 -7.80
C GLY A 42 -4.36 -22.64 -6.28
N SER A 43 -3.26 -22.18 -5.67
CA SER A 43 -3.15 -22.07 -4.21
C SER A 43 -2.23 -20.92 -3.81
N PHE A 44 -2.52 -20.31 -2.66
CA PHE A 44 -1.62 -19.38 -1.97
C PHE A 44 -1.00 -20.04 -0.75
N ARG A 45 0.25 -19.74 -0.52
CA ARG A 45 0.92 -20.08 0.72
C ARG A 45 1.50 -18.83 1.34
N VAL A 46 0.94 -18.42 2.46
CA VAL A 46 1.51 -17.38 3.31
C VAL A 46 2.44 -18.04 4.32
N GLY A 47 3.70 -17.58 4.38
CA GLY A 47 4.68 -18.15 5.32
C GLY A 47 4.29 -17.87 6.78
N PRO A 48 4.67 -18.73 7.74
CA PRO A 48 4.26 -18.60 9.14
C PRO A 48 4.84 -17.35 9.84
N THR A 49 5.88 -16.76 9.29
CA THR A 49 6.52 -15.54 9.80
C THR A 49 5.94 -14.25 9.21
N VAL A 50 5.04 -14.37 8.23
CA VAL A 50 4.42 -13.21 7.56
C VAL A 50 3.40 -12.57 8.50
N LYS A 51 3.61 -11.30 8.78
CA LYS A 51 2.68 -10.42 9.49
C LYS A 51 2.16 -9.40 8.51
N LEU A 52 0.93 -9.61 8.02
CA LEU A 52 0.28 -8.70 7.09
C LEU A 52 -0.21 -7.46 7.84
N ALA A 53 0.12 -6.27 7.31
CA ALA A 53 -0.54 -5.03 7.65
C ALA A 53 -1.27 -4.55 6.39
N TYR A 54 -2.58 -4.40 6.47
CA TYR A 54 -3.41 -3.99 5.34
C TYR A 54 -4.08 -2.65 5.63
N VAL A 55 -3.91 -1.72 4.71
CA VAL A 55 -4.65 -0.47 4.70
C VAL A 55 -5.76 -0.60 3.70
N ASP A 56 -6.97 -0.84 4.20
CA ASP A 56 -8.21 -0.79 3.42
C ASP A 56 -8.85 0.57 3.60
N GLN A 57 -9.54 1.03 2.57
CA GLN A 57 -10.51 2.13 2.68
C GLN A 57 -11.70 1.77 3.60
N GLN A 58 -11.90 0.49 3.93
CA GLN A 58 -12.93 -0.03 4.84
C GLN A 58 -12.34 -0.40 6.22
N HIS A 59 -11.91 0.54 6.95
CA HIS A 59 -11.94 0.77 8.40
C HIS A 59 -11.79 -0.40 9.39
N LYS A 60 -10.62 -0.53 10.01
CA LYS A 60 -10.59 -0.91 11.44
C LYS A 60 -11.42 0.14 12.19
N SER A 61 -12.34 -0.29 13.04
CA SER A 61 -13.17 0.61 13.84
C SER A 61 -12.30 1.45 14.77
N ILE A 62 -11.99 2.66 14.33
CA ILE A 62 -11.33 3.65 15.17
C ILE A 62 -12.40 4.21 16.12
N ASP A 63 -12.07 4.24 17.41
CA ASP A 63 -12.93 4.86 18.41
C ASP A 63 -13.15 6.34 18.05
N PRO A 64 -14.39 6.76 17.73
CA PRO A 64 -14.67 8.13 17.30
C PRO A 64 -14.43 9.17 18.37
N GLU A 65 -14.43 8.79 19.65
CA GLU A 65 -14.23 9.69 20.78
C GLU A 65 -12.77 9.99 21.08
N LYS A 66 -11.85 9.15 20.62
CA LYS A 66 -10.42 9.37 20.79
C LYS A 66 -9.90 10.42 19.82
N THR A 67 -8.86 11.14 20.25
CA THR A 67 -8.15 12.07 19.39
C THR A 67 -7.22 11.33 18.41
N VAL A 68 -6.85 12.00 17.33
CA VAL A 68 -5.85 11.50 16.36
C VAL A 68 -4.56 11.13 17.08
N TYR A 69 -4.11 11.98 18.00
CA TYR A 69 -2.91 11.72 18.79
C TYR A 69 -3.03 10.47 19.64
N GLU A 70 -4.11 10.32 20.41
CA GLU A 70 -4.33 9.14 21.26
C GLU A 70 -4.38 7.84 20.47
N VAL A 71 -5.02 7.83 19.30
CA VAL A 71 -5.14 6.66 18.44
C VAL A 71 -3.77 6.25 17.88
N ILE A 72 -2.99 7.21 17.38
CA ILE A 72 -1.68 6.92 16.80
C ILE A 72 -0.65 6.62 17.88
N SER A 73 -0.57 7.45 18.94
CA SER A 73 0.44 7.33 19.99
C SER A 73 0.19 6.15 20.93
N GLN A 74 -1.10 5.77 21.12
CA GLN A 74 -1.53 4.80 22.14
C GLN A 74 -1.01 5.21 23.54
N ASN A 75 -1.04 6.52 23.82
CA ASN A 75 -0.54 7.16 25.03
C ASN A 75 0.97 7.01 25.26
N SER A 76 1.74 6.67 24.23
CA SER A 76 3.20 6.67 24.29
C SER A 76 3.75 7.98 23.73
N GLU A 77 4.74 8.57 24.39
CA GLU A 77 5.45 9.73 23.87
C GLU A 77 6.37 9.41 22.69
N TRP A 78 6.71 8.13 22.54
CA TRP A 78 7.61 7.63 21.49
C TRP A 78 6.96 6.55 20.66
N ILE A 79 7.17 6.59 19.34
CA ILE A 79 6.73 5.59 18.38
C ILE A 79 7.96 4.83 17.87
N GLN A 80 7.90 3.51 17.95
CA GLN A 80 8.92 2.63 17.40
C GLN A 80 8.66 2.41 15.89
N LEU A 81 9.59 2.81 15.04
CA LEU A 81 9.59 2.56 13.60
C LEU A 81 10.78 1.68 13.24
N GLY A 82 10.57 0.37 13.19
CA GLY A 82 11.66 -0.59 13.04
C GLY A 82 12.70 -0.42 14.16
N ASN A 83 13.93 -0.03 13.81
CA ASN A 83 15.03 0.18 14.75
C ASN A 83 15.17 1.63 15.26
N ARG A 84 14.25 2.51 14.92
CA ARG A 84 14.28 3.93 15.31
C ARG A 84 13.11 4.28 16.20
N GLN A 85 13.33 5.19 17.13
CA GLN A 85 12.28 5.83 17.91
C GLN A 85 12.11 7.27 17.45
N VAL A 86 10.87 7.69 17.29
CA VAL A 86 10.52 9.08 16.96
C VAL A 86 9.49 9.60 17.95
N PRO A 87 9.53 10.90 18.31
CA PRO A 87 8.49 11.49 19.14
C PRO A 87 7.12 11.33 18.48
N ALA A 88 6.11 10.90 19.24
CA ALA A 88 4.78 10.61 18.70
C ALA A 88 4.16 11.84 18.01
N ARG A 89 4.28 13.03 18.61
CA ARG A 89 3.77 14.27 18.00
C ARG A 89 4.44 14.60 16.67
N ALA A 90 5.74 14.37 16.56
CA ALA A 90 6.48 14.57 15.31
C ALA A 90 6.07 13.55 14.23
N TYR A 91 5.81 12.30 14.62
CA TYR A 91 5.29 11.30 13.72
C TYR A 91 3.91 11.66 13.18
N VAL A 92 2.98 12.04 14.07
CA VAL A 92 1.62 12.45 13.69
C VAL A 92 1.64 13.66 12.75
N ALA A 93 2.54 14.62 13.00
CA ALA A 93 2.70 15.81 12.16
C ALA A 93 3.13 15.49 10.72
N ARG A 94 3.87 14.38 10.48
CA ARG A 94 4.26 13.96 9.13
C ARG A 94 3.05 13.62 8.24
N PHE A 95 1.94 13.18 8.84
CA PHE A 95 0.68 12.90 8.15
C PHE A 95 -0.25 14.11 8.08
N ASN A 96 0.34 15.32 8.14
CA ASN A 96 -0.37 16.59 8.06
C ASN A 96 -1.44 16.80 9.16
N PHE A 97 -1.19 16.23 10.35
CA PHE A 97 -1.92 16.57 11.57
C PHE A 97 -1.02 17.45 12.45
N THR A 98 -1.17 18.77 12.36
CA THR A 98 -0.31 19.73 13.07
C THR A 98 -1.09 20.46 14.14
N GLY A 99 -0.43 20.83 15.24
CA GLY A 99 -1.03 21.63 16.30
C GLY A 99 -2.37 21.08 16.80
N ALA A 100 -3.43 21.86 16.65
CA ALA A 100 -4.77 21.51 17.11
C ALA A 100 -5.39 20.32 16.36
N ASP A 101 -4.91 20.00 15.15
CA ASP A 101 -5.45 18.84 14.38
C ASP A 101 -5.16 17.50 15.07
N GLN A 102 -4.09 17.43 15.86
CA GLN A 102 -3.76 16.23 16.62
C GLN A 102 -4.76 15.94 17.74
N GLU A 103 -5.43 16.98 18.23
CA GLU A 103 -6.44 16.90 19.30
C GLU A 103 -7.86 16.74 18.73
N LYS A 104 -8.04 16.72 17.41
CA LYS A 104 -9.34 16.44 16.80
C LYS A 104 -9.78 15.01 17.13
N LYS A 105 -11.06 14.85 17.48
CA LYS A 105 -11.67 13.53 17.63
C LYS A 105 -11.77 12.82 16.30
N CYS A 106 -11.52 11.52 16.29
CA CYS A 106 -11.54 10.72 15.05
C CYS A 106 -12.92 10.68 14.37
N GLY A 107 -14.00 10.85 15.15
CA GLY A 107 -15.35 10.90 14.64
C GLY A 107 -15.67 12.09 13.74
N VAL A 108 -14.95 13.23 13.88
CA VAL A 108 -15.18 14.44 13.08
C VAL A 108 -14.23 14.60 11.90
N LEU A 109 -13.36 13.62 11.66
CA LEU A 109 -12.41 13.66 10.55
C LEU A 109 -13.10 13.56 9.20
N SER A 110 -12.64 14.36 8.25
CA SER A 110 -13.00 14.22 6.83
C SER A 110 -12.50 12.89 6.27
N GLY A 111 -12.98 12.48 5.08
CA GLY A 111 -12.52 11.27 4.41
C GLY A 111 -11.01 11.25 4.18
N GLY A 112 -10.44 12.36 3.70
CA GLY A 112 -8.99 12.50 3.49
C GLY A 112 -8.19 12.45 4.78
N GLU A 113 -8.65 13.10 5.86
CA GLU A 113 -8.01 13.02 7.19
C GLU A 113 -8.05 11.60 7.74
N ARG A 114 -9.18 10.91 7.57
CA ARG A 114 -9.32 9.52 8.00
C ARG A 114 -8.39 8.59 7.24
N ASN A 115 -8.22 8.79 5.93
CA ASN A 115 -7.27 8.02 5.12
C ASN A 115 -5.83 8.22 5.62
N ARG A 116 -5.43 9.46 5.91
CA ARG A 116 -4.11 9.78 6.49
C ARG A 116 -3.88 9.10 7.85
N LEU A 117 -4.92 9.09 8.69
CA LEU A 117 -4.87 8.41 9.99
C LEU A 117 -4.65 6.90 9.84
N HIS A 118 -5.40 6.25 8.93
CA HIS A 118 -5.22 4.82 8.66
C HIS A 118 -3.82 4.50 8.12
N LEU A 119 -3.30 5.35 7.23
CA LEU A 119 -1.97 5.21 6.69
C LEU A 119 -0.90 5.31 7.79
N ALA A 120 -1.03 6.30 8.70
CA ALA A 120 -0.13 6.45 9.84
C ALA A 120 -0.15 5.21 10.77
N LEU A 121 -1.33 4.67 11.02
CA LEU A 121 -1.48 3.46 11.83
C LEU A 121 -0.82 2.23 11.19
N ALA A 122 -1.03 2.02 9.90
CA ALA A 122 -0.48 0.86 9.19
C ALA A 122 1.05 0.89 9.14
N LEU A 123 1.65 2.05 8.89
CA LEU A 123 3.11 2.20 8.89
C LEU A 123 3.72 2.04 10.29
N LYS A 124 2.94 2.32 11.34
CA LYS A 124 3.34 2.09 12.73
C LYS A 124 3.22 0.63 13.17
N GLU A 125 2.21 -0.10 12.72
CA GLU A 125 1.84 -1.44 13.23
C GLU A 125 2.93 -2.52 13.09
N GLY A 126 4.01 -2.24 12.37
CA GLY A 126 5.18 -3.12 12.38
C GLY A 126 4.96 -4.50 11.74
N GLY A 127 4.03 -4.63 10.80
CA GLY A 127 3.96 -5.79 9.89
C GLY A 127 5.26 -5.95 9.11
N ASN A 128 5.55 -7.14 8.60
CA ASN A 128 6.67 -7.32 7.68
C ASN A 128 6.24 -7.40 6.20
N VAL A 129 4.94 -7.42 5.95
CA VAL A 129 4.34 -7.25 4.62
C VAL A 129 3.20 -6.24 4.71
N LEU A 130 3.34 -5.14 4.00
CA LEU A 130 2.37 -4.04 3.95
C LEU A 130 1.60 -4.12 2.63
N LEU A 131 0.28 -4.15 2.71
CA LEU A 131 -0.62 -4.12 1.55
C LEU A 131 -1.32 -2.77 1.53
N LEU A 132 -1.14 -1.99 0.47
CA LEU A 132 -1.76 -0.67 0.28
C LEU A 132 -2.63 -0.69 -0.98
N ASP A 133 -3.92 -0.44 -0.83
CA ASP A 133 -4.86 -0.34 -1.96
C ASP A 133 -5.20 1.12 -2.23
N GLU A 134 -4.70 1.65 -3.34
CA GLU A 134 -4.87 3.04 -3.79
C GLU A 134 -4.54 4.10 -2.71
N PRO A 135 -3.36 4.03 -2.05
CA PRO A 135 -3.05 4.92 -0.93
C PRO A 135 -2.83 6.38 -1.35
N THR A 136 -2.70 6.63 -2.64
CA THR A 136 -2.48 7.98 -3.20
C THR A 136 -3.78 8.73 -3.49
N ASN A 137 -4.93 8.08 -3.38
CA ASN A 137 -6.21 8.74 -3.62
C ASN A 137 -6.52 9.77 -2.51
N ASP A 138 -6.91 10.97 -2.93
CA ASP A 138 -7.37 12.06 -2.06
C ASP A 138 -6.36 12.49 -0.98
N ILE A 139 -5.05 12.27 -1.19
CA ILE A 139 -4.00 12.74 -0.28
C ILE A 139 -3.28 13.98 -0.81
N ASP A 140 -2.86 14.83 0.11
CA ASP A 140 -2.05 16.01 -0.19
C ASP A 140 -0.56 15.66 -0.37
N VAL A 141 0.20 16.60 -0.94
CA VAL A 141 1.63 16.42 -1.26
C VAL A 141 2.47 16.10 -0.01
N ASN A 142 2.13 16.65 1.15
CA ASN A 142 2.89 16.39 2.37
C ASN A 142 2.67 14.96 2.85
N THR A 143 1.42 14.49 2.80
CA THR A 143 1.07 13.10 3.12
C THR A 143 1.68 12.13 2.14
N LEU A 144 1.72 12.47 0.84
CA LEU A 144 2.39 11.64 -0.18
C LEU A 144 3.89 11.48 0.14
N ARG A 145 4.57 12.57 0.50
CA ARG A 145 5.98 12.51 0.93
C ARG A 145 6.18 11.67 2.19
N ALA A 146 5.27 11.81 3.16
CA ALA A 146 5.33 10.99 4.38
C ALA A 146 5.13 9.50 4.08
N LEU A 147 4.26 9.16 3.12
CA LEU A 147 4.07 7.80 2.64
C LEU A 147 5.34 7.26 1.95
N GLU A 148 5.93 8.03 1.03
CA GLU A 148 7.17 7.66 0.35
C GLU A 148 8.30 7.42 1.36
N GLU A 149 8.54 8.36 2.28
CA GLU A 149 9.54 8.22 3.34
C GLU A 149 9.25 7.02 4.26
N GLY A 150 7.97 6.79 4.58
CA GLY A 150 7.54 5.65 5.37
C GLY A 150 7.84 4.32 4.68
N LEU A 151 7.58 4.22 3.38
CA LEU A 151 7.86 3.03 2.57
C LEU A 151 9.36 2.81 2.38
N GLU A 152 10.13 3.86 2.13
CA GLU A 152 11.59 3.77 2.03
C GLU A 152 12.25 3.29 3.33
N ASN A 153 11.71 3.65 4.48
CA ASN A 153 12.21 3.24 5.79
C ASN A 153 11.57 1.95 6.32
N PHE A 154 10.59 1.39 5.60
CA PHE A 154 9.93 0.16 6.00
C PHE A 154 10.88 -1.03 5.89
N ALA A 155 11.02 -1.78 6.99
CA ALA A 155 11.99 -2.88 7.07
C ALA A 155 11.50 -4.17 6.39
N GLY A 156 10.24 -4.20 5.93
CA GLY A 156 9.60 -5.33 5.27
C GLY A 156 9.45 -5.15 3.77
N CYS A 157 8.50 -5.87 3.21
CA CYS A 157 8.05 -5.75 1.83
C CYS A 157 6.74 -4.99 1.77
N ALA A 158 6.52 -4.23 0.72
CA ALA A 158 5.23 -3.59 0.46
C ALA A 158 4.68 -4.04 -0.89
N VAL A 159 3.36 -4.20 -0.97
CA VAL A 159 2.63 -4.40 -2.23
C VAL A 159 1.63 -3.27 -2.33
N VAL A 160 1.74 -2.47 -3.37
CA VAL A 160 1.00 -1.22 -3.52
C VAL A 160 0.23 -1.24 -4.82
N ILE A 161 -1.09 -1.24 -4.75
CA ILE A 161 -1.96 -0.97 -5.90
C ILE A 161 -2.04 0.55 -6.04
N SER A 162 -1.68 1.10 -7.18
CA SER A 162 -1.86 2.53 -7.47
C SER A 162 -1.97 2.79 -8.96
N HIS A 163 -2.73 3.82 -9.30
CA HIS A 163 -2.78 4.40 -10.65
C HIS A 163 -1.82 5.58 -10.82
N ASP A 164 -1.18 6.03 -9.76
CA ASP A 164 -0.20 7.11 -9.79
C ASP A 164 1.17 6.58 -10.24
N ARG A 165 1.47 6.83 -11.53
CA ARG A 165 2.70 6.38 -12.19
C ARG A 165 3.95 7.02 -11.59
N TRP A 166 3.86 8.31 -11.22
CA TRP A 166 4.97 9.05 -10.64
C TRP A 166 5.33 8.54 -9.26
N PHE A 167 4.31 8.23 -8.46
CA PHE A 167 4.50 7.62 -7.18
C PHE A 167 5.14 6.23 -7.31
N LEU A 168 4.60 5.37 -8.16
CA LEU A 168 5.14 4.03 -8.38
C LEU A 168 6.57 4.06 -8.93
N ASP A 169 6.89 5.00 -9.82
CA ASP A 169 8.24 5.12 -10.37
C ASP A 169 9.29 5.45 -9.30
N ARG A 170 8.91 6.23 -8.28
CA ARG A 170 9.80 6.58 -7.17
C ARG A 170 10.01 5.46 -6.16
N ILE A 171 8.99 4.64 -5.93
CA ILE A 171 9.03 3.67 -4.82
C ILE A 171 9.17 2.23 -5.25
N ALA A 172 8.61 1.83 -6.40
CA ALA A 172 8.53 0.44 -6.80
C ALA A 172 9.89 -0.10 -7.27
N THR A 173 10.23 -1.27 -6.77
CA THR A 173 11.39 -2.06 -7.20
C THR A 173 10.98 -3.19 -8.16
N HIS A 174 9.69 -3.51 -8.19
CA HIS A 174 9.09 -4.52 -9.04
C HIS A 174 7.71 -4.06 -9.47
N ILE A 175 7.28 -4.48 -10.65
CA ILE A 175 5.95 -4.21 -11.19
C ILE A 175 5.21 -5.52 -11.44
N LEU A 176 3.98 -5.60 -10.97
CA LEU A 176 3.02 -6.65 -11.28
C LEU A 176 1.88 -6.04 -12.09
N SER A 177 1.91 -6.27 -13.41
CA SER A 177 0.95 -5.69 -14.34
C SER A 177 -0.15 -6.68 -14.71
N PHE A 178 -1.39 -6.29 -14.43
CA PHE A 178 -2.59 -6.99 -14.88
C PHE A 178 -2.99 -6.46 -16.26
N GLU A 179 -2.70 -7.23 -17.30
CA GLU A 179 -2.88 -6.81 -18.71
C GLU A 179 -4.31 -7.02 -19.25
N GLY A 180 -5.20 -7.62 -18.46
CA GLY A 180 -6.50 -8.13 -18.91
C GLY A 180 -6.40 -9.55 -19.44
N ASP A 181 -7.56 -10.17 -19.78
CA ASP A 181 -7.67 -11.54 -20.29
C ASP A 181 -6.86 -12.58 -19.50
N SER A 182 -6.83 -12.43 -18.17
CA SER A 182 -6.08 -13.27 -17.22
C SER A 182 -4.56 -13.27 -17.43
N LYS A 183 -4.03 -12.34 -18.21
CA LYS A 183 -2.59 -12.18 -18.39
C LYS A 183 -2.03 -11.27 -17.30
N VAL A 184 -1.02 -11.77 -16.59
CA VAL A 184 -0.27 -11.03 -15.57
C VAL A 184 1.21 -11.08 -15.92
N VAL A 185 1.86 -9.93 -15.87
CA VAL A 185 3.30 -9.78 -16.16
C VAL A 185 4.00 -9.31 -14.88
N PHE A 186 5.05 -10.01 -14.50
CA PHE A 186 5.93 -9.60 -13.40
C PHE A 186 7.25 -9.10 -13.97
N TYR A 187 7.65 -7.91 -13.54
CA TYR A 187 8.87 -7.25 -14.01
C TYR A 187 9.69 -6.76 -12.81
N GLN A 188 10.99 -6.95 -12.86
CA GLN A 188 11.92 -6.43 -11.86
C GLN A 188 12.52 -5.13 -12.38
N GLY A 189 12.18 -4.03 -11.75
CA GLY A 189 12.60 -2.69 -12.10
C GLY A 189 11.56 -1.64 -11.69
N SER A 190 11.85 -0.37 -12.00
CA SER A 190 10.95 0.75 -11.79
C SER A 190 9.78 0.74 -12.77
N TYR A 191 8.82 1.65 -12.56
CA TYR A 191 7.70 1.81 -13.48
C TYR A 191 8.15 2.27 -14.88
N SER A 192 9.08 3.22 -14.96
CA SER A 192 9.63 3.72 -16.22
C SER A 192 10.37 2.64 -17.00
N GLU A 193 11.20 1.83 -16.34
CA GLU A 193 11.89 0.70 -16.96
C GLU A 193 10.91 -0.36 -17.49
N PHE A 194 9.83 -0.61 -16.75
CA PHE A 194 8.76 -1.51 -17.22
C PHE A 194 8.07 -0.98 -18.48
N GLU A 195 7.75 0.32 -18.55
CA GLU A 195 7.15 0.93 -19.73
C GLU A 195 8.07 0.84 -20.95
N GLU A 196 9.36 1.11 -20.77
CA GLU A 196 10.36 0.97 -21.85
C GLU A 196 10.47 -0.47 -22.34
N TRP A 197 10.55 -1.42 -21.42
CA TRP A 197 10.57 -2.83 -21.75
C TRP A 197 9.31 -3.25 -22.52
N LYS A 198 8.14 -2.79 -22.10
CA LYS A 198 6.87 -3.09 -22.77
C LYS A 198 6.81 -2.51 -24.19
N ARG A 199 7.29 -1.28 -24.39
CA ARG A 199 7.41 -0.65 -25.72
C ARG A 199 8.35 -1.43 -26.64
N ALA A 200 9.48 -1.88 -26.12
CA ALA A 200 10.45 -2.68 -26.88
C ALA A 200 9.90 -4.01 -27.37
N GLN A 201 8.91 -4.57 -26.65
CA GLN A 201 8.22 -5.81 -27.07
C GLN A 201 7.02 -5.58 -28.01
N GLY A 202 6.82 -4.35 -28.52
CA GLY A 202 5.69 -4.01 -29.37
C GLY A 202 4.35 -3.92 -28.62
N GLY A 203 4.38 -3.85 -27.29
CA GLY A 203 3.20 -3.68 -26.44
C GLY A 203 2.66 -2.26 -26.55
N ASP A 204 1.33 -2.13 -26.67
CA ASP A 204 0.65 -0.84 -26.58
C ASP A 204 0.64 -0.37 -25.13
N THR A 205 1.25 0.81 -24.88
CA THR A 205 1.31 1.43 -23.56
C THR A 205 0.18 2.44 -23.33
N THR A 206 -0.73 2.60 -24.30
CA THR A 206 -1.88 3.50 -24.15
C THR A 206 -2.93 2.91 -23.20
N PRO A 207 -3.53 3.74 -22.31
CA PRO A 207 -4.58 3.28 -21.42
C PRO A 207 -5.82 2.90 -22.24
N HIS A 208 -6.09 1.60 -22.41
CA HIS A 208 -7.33 1.16 -23.03
C HIS A 208 -8.48 1.13 -22.03
N ARG A 209 -9.60 1.77 -22.37
CA ARG A 209 -10.88 1.54 -21.67
C ARG A 209 -11.32 0.09 -21.91
N VAL A 210 -11.46 -0.69 -20.85
CA VAL A 210 -12.02 -2.05 -20.93
C VAL A 210 -13.46 -1.94 -21.46
N LYS A 211 -13.71 -2.50 -22.63
CA LYS A 211 -15.08 -2.67 -23.14
C LYS A 211 -15.70 -3.85 -22.42
N TYR A 212 -16.60 -3.59 -21.48
CA TYR A 212 -17.39 -4.65 -20.86
C TYR A 212 -18.23 -5.35 -21.93
N LYS A 213 -18.15 -6.69 -22.02
CA LYS A 213 -19.14 -7.47 -22.76
C LYS A 213 -20.48 -7.28 -22.08
N LYS A 214 -21.50 -6.83 -22.84
CA LYS A 214 -22.89 -6.84 -22.33
C LYS A 214 -23.22 -8.30 -21.98
N LEU A 215 -23.69 -8.51 -20.75
CA LEU A 215 -24.35 -9.76 -20.38
C LEU A 215 -25.54 -9.88 -21.32
N MET A 216 -25.59 -10.97 -22.11
CA MET A 216 -26.79 -11.34 -22.83
C MET A 216 -27.78 -11.86 -21.80
N GLU A 217 -28.99 -11.26 -21.81
CA GLU A 217 -30.16 -11.75 -21.08
C GLU A 217 -30.55 -13.14 -21.56
#